data_031e70919b8766e978d0d3c2a3cf21e8
#
_entry.id   031e70919b8766e978d0d3c2a3cf21e8
#
_cell.length_a   1.000
_cell.length_b   1.000
_cell.length_c   1.000
_cell.angle_alpha   90.00
_cell.angle_beta   90.00
_cell.angle_gamma   90.00
#
_symmetry.space_group_name_H-M   'P 1'
#
loop_
_entity.id
_entity.type
_entity.pdbx_description
1 polymer ?
#
loop_
_entity_poly.entity_id
_entity_poly.type
_entity_poly.pdbx_seq_one_letter_code
_entity_poly.pdbx_strand_id
1 'polypeptide(L)' 'MNNLLSVQDAACYLHISSSTLYRWVHCKKIEYVKIGSRVLFTKESLEIFIQNNTITPN' A
#
# COMPACT_ATOMS: atom_id res chain seq x y z
N MET A 1 -17.65 7.10 -5.59
CA MET A 1 -17.14 5.76 -5.78
C MET A 1 -15.91 5.54 -4.91
N ASN A 2 -15.87 4.40 -4.34
CA ASN A 2 -14.88 4.06 -3.34
C ASN A 2 -13.61 3.52 -4.01
N ASN A 3 -12.47 4.14 -3.72
CA ASN A 3 -11.19 3.73 -4.28
C ASN A 3 -10.32 3.01 -3.26
N LEU A 4 -10.95 2.50 -2.21
CA LEU A 4 -10.22 1.81 -1.16
C LEU A 4 -9.88 0.39 -1.61
N LEU A 5 -8.67 -0.03 -1.29
CA LEU A 5 -8.18 -1.36 -1.64
C LEU A 5 -7.90 -2.13 -0.37
N SER A 6 -8.22 -3.42 -0.39
CA SER A 6 -7.87 -4.29 0.73
C SER A 6 -6.36 -4.54 0.72
N VAL A 7 -5.86 -5.15 1.81
CA VAL A 7 -4.44 -5.50 1.86
C VAL A 7 -4.08 -6.42 0.70
N GLN A 8 -4.94 -7.38 0.40
CA GLN A 8 -4.66 -8.32 -0.68
C GLN A 8 -4.63 -7.62 -2.02
N ASP A 9 -5.60 -6.75 -2.26
CA ASP A 9 -5.65 -6.02 -3.52
C ASP A 9 -4.45 -5.09 -3.67
N ALA A 10 -4.10 -4.41 -2.58
CA ALA A 10 -2.96 -3.50 -2.61
C ALA A 10 -1.66 -4.25 -2.83
N ALA A 11 -1.49 -5.41 -2.18
CA ALA A 11 -0.29 -6.22 -2.38
C ALA A 11 -0.20 -6.67 -3.82
N CYS A 12 -1.32 -7.07 -4.39
CA CYS A 12 -1.36 -7.47 -5.79
C CYS A 12 -0.97 -6.30 -6.69
N TYR A 13 -1.49 -5.13 -6.39
CA TYR A 13 -1.18 -3.93 -7.16
C TYR A 13 0.30 -3.62 -7.11
N LEU A 14 0.93 -3.83 -5.97
CA LEU A 14 2.35 -3.55 -5.78
C LEU A 14 3.25 -4.74 -6.13
N HIS A 15 2.65 -5.86 -6.51
CA HIS A 15 3.38 -7.09 -6.87
C HIS A 15 4.24 -7.62 -5.73
N ILE A 16 3.69 -7.57 -4.52
CA ILE A 16 4.34 -8.11 -3.34
C ILE A 16 3.38 -9.02 -2.61
N SER A 17 3.88 -9.77 -1.65
CA SER A 17 3.02 -10.65 -0.87
C SER A 17 2.25 -9.83 0.18
N SER A 18 1.11 -10.36 0.61
CA SER A 18 0.34 -9.74 1.68
C SER A 18 1.16 -9.65 2.96
N SER A 19 1.95 -10.68 3.24
CA SER A 19 2.79 -10.71 4.42
C SER A 19 3.76 -9.54 4.45
N THR A 20 4.37 -9.26 3.31
CA THR A 20 5.29 -8.15 3.19
C THR A 20 4.57 -6.83 3.44
N LEU A 21 3.38 -6.70 2.86
CA LEU A 21 2.62 -5.46 3.03
C LEU A 21 2.20 -5.27 4.49
N TYR A 22 1.77 -6.33 5.17
CA TYR A 22 1.45 -6.24 6.59
C TYR A 22 2.65 -5.80 7.41
N ARG A 23 3.83 -6.31 7.08
CA ARG A 23 5.04 -5.91 7.78
C ARG A 23 5.31 -4.43 7.60
N TRP A 24 5.11 -3.93 6.38
CA TRP A 24 5.32 -2.51 6.10
C TRP A 24 4.33 -1.64 6.86
N VAL A 25 3.11 -2.11 7.05
CA VAL A 25 2.12 -1.40 7.84
C VAL A 25 2.59 -1.32 9.29
N HIS A 26 3.09 -2.42 9.84
CA HIS A 26 3.57 -2.45 11.21
C HIS A 26 4.76 -1.53 11.42
N CYS A 27 5.61 -1.43 10.42
CA CYS A 27 6.81 -0.58 10.48
C CYS A 27 6.52 0.88 10.14
N LYS A 28 5.27 1.20 9.83
CA LYS A 28 4.90 2.54 9.40
C LYS A 28 5.64 2.98 8.16
N LYS A 29 5.93 2.03 7.28
CA LYS A 29 6.67 2.30 6.07
C LYS A 29 5.76 2.77 4.94
N ILE A 30 4.48 2.44 5.01
CA ILE A 30 3.53 2.76 3.97
C ILE A 30 2.28 3.34 4.61
N GLU A 31 1.69 4.31 3.95
CA GLU A 31 0.47 4.95 4.42
C GLU A 31 -0.73 4.02 4.26
N TYR A 32 -1.60 4.00 5.24
CA TYR A 32 -2.78 3.16 5.16
C TYR A 32 -3.94 3.83 5.89
N VAL A 33 -5.14 3.33 5.61
CA VAL A 33 -6.36 3.78 6.25
C VAL A 33 -6.85 2.66 7.15
N LYS A 34 -7.19 2.97 8.38
CA LYS A 34 -7.73 1.98 9.28
C LYS A 34 -9.17 2.33 9.60
N ILE A 35 -10.09 1.44 9.23
CA ILE A 35 -11.50 1.61 9.50
C ILE A 35 -11.95 0.43 10.35
N GLY A 36 -12.25 0.71 11.62
CA GLY A 36 -12.52 -0.37 12.54
C GLY A 36 -11.31 -1.26 12.68
N SER A 37 -11.46 -2.52 12.37
CA SER A 37 -10.36 -3.47 12.42
C SER A 37 -9.76 -3.75 11.04
N ARG A 38 -10.19 -3.01 10.01
CA ARG A 38 -9.75 -3.26 8.65
C ARG A 38 -8.69 -2.28 8.24
N VAL A 39 -7.65 -2.80 7.61
CA VAL A 39 -6.58 -1.98 7.02
C VAL A 39 -6.87 -1.88 5.53
N LEU A 40 -6.92 -0.65 5.04
CA LEU A 40 -7.24 -0.39 3.65
C LEU A 40 -6.22 0.60 3.09
N PHE A 41 -6.18 0.70 1.77
CA PHE A 41 -5.26 1.61 1.09
C PHE A 41 -6.01 2.39 0.03
N THR A 42 -5.57 3.61 -0.22
CA THR A 42 -6.07 4.38 -1.35
C THR A 42 -5.12 4.17 -2.52
N LYS A 43 -5.69 4.22 -3.71
CA LYS A 43 -4.86 4.10 -4.91
C LYS A 43 -3.84 5.23 -4.98
N GLU A 44 -4.24 6.42 -4.54
CA GLU A 44 -3.34 7.56 -4.54
C GLU A 44 -2.13 7.34 -3.63
N SER A 45 -2.37 6.80 -2.43
CA SER A 45 -1.28 6.50 -1.52
C SER A 45 -0.31 5.49 -2.12
N LEU A 46 -0.85 4.49 -2.78
CA LEU A 46 0.00 3.47 -3.40
C LEU A 46 0.83 4.07 -4.53
N GLU A 47 0.23 4.96 -5.32
CA GLU A 47 0.96 5.58 -6.41
C GLU A 47 2.07 6.48 -5.89
N ILE A 48 1.82 7.21 -4.81
CA ILE A 48 2.86 8.03 -4.19
C ILE A 48 3.99 7.16 -3.68
N PHE A 49 3.63 6.04 -3.05
CA PHE A 49 4.63 5.10 -2.54
C PHE A 49 5.50 4.58 -3.69
N ILE A 50 4.88 4.24 -4.81
CA ILE A 50 5.61 3.76 -5.98
C ILE A 50 6.56 4.85 -6.49
N GLN A 51 6.09 6.08 -6.57
CA GLN A 51 6.93 7.18 -7.04
C GLN A 51 8.12 7.40 -6.13
N ASN A 52 7.89 7.32 -4.82
CA ASN A 52 8.98 7.51 -3.85
C ASN A 52 10.02 6.41 -3.91
N ASN A 53 9.65 5.27 -4.49
CA ASN A 53 10.55 4.13 -4.61
C ASN A 53 11.01 3.89 -6.04
N THR A 54 10.66 4.77 -6.93
CA THR A 54 11.09 4.66 -8.32
C THR A 54 12.51 5.16 -8.44
N ILE A 55 13.35 4.33 -9.01
CA ILE A 55 14.75 4.68 -9.23
C ILE A 55 14.92 5.06 -10.70
N THR A 56 15.34 6.29 -10.93
CA THR A 56 15.52 6.79 -12.27
C THR A 56 17.02 6.88 -12.55
N PRO A 57 17.54 6.01 -13.40
CA PRO A 57 18.97 6.10 -13.74
C PRO A 57 19.24 7.33 -14.61
N ASN A 58 20.38 7.89 -14.43
CA ASN A 58 20.80 9.04 -15.23
C ASN A 58 21.67 8.62 -16.37
#